data_6d342005be6f48e12d9efcae773913d0
#
_entry.id   6d342005be6f48e12d9efcae773913d0
#
_cell.length_a   1.000
_cell.length_b   1.000
_cell.length_c   1.000
_cell.angle_alpha   90.00
_cell.angle_beta   90.00
_cell.angle_gamma   90.00
#
_symmetry.space_group_name_H-M   'P 1'
#
loop_
_entity.id
_entity.type
_entity.pdbx_description
1 polymer ?
#
loop_
_entity_poly.entity_id
_entity_poly.type
_entity_poly.pdbx_seq_one_letter_code
_entity_poly.pdbx_strand_id
1 'polypeptide(L)'
;MKKRQKGSRKARKVKIALLVLLAVAVVFAGMSMAGMKLILDSEFGRFDRPDPATTVEMHHSDLTENYPLELVSFLSGKNRLQGYLYPTADSPGLVVVAHGLGGGADSYLPQIRYFLDKGWSVFAYDATACYDSEGEAVRGFPQGILDLHAALRFVESRPDLAELPVVIFGHSWGGYSAANVLHYDHDIAGIVAVAAPSSAAEMIVEQGRQMMGWLMDTQRPFVWLYQVMLFGKAALLDGEAALNKAGVPALIVHGTGDKVVFFDGSGIISKKDRIINPKVQFLAIDEEGRNGHNSILLSREAIAYASDRNAELRALSEQYGGEIPYEVQREFFAKIDKEQANELNLELMETIHNFFLSCL
;
A
#
# COMPACT_ATOMS: atom_id res chain seq x y z
N MET A 1 3.92 -63.16 32.61
CA MET A 1 3.95 -61.82 33.23
C MET A 1 4.93 -60.82 32.60
N LYS A 2 6.13 -61.18 32.13
CA LYS A 2 7.13 -60.24 31.52
C LYS A 2 6.71 -59.53 30.24
N LYS A 3 5.84 -60.09 29.36
CA LYS A 3 5.36 -59.45 28.10
C LYS A 3 4.40 -58.29 28.35
N ARG A 4 3.53 -58.31 29.37
CA ARG A 4 2.58 -57.25 29.72
C ARG A 4 3.29 -56.02 30.29
N GLN A 5 4.35 -56.17 31.04
CA GLN A 5 5.16 -55.04 31.59
C GLN A 5 5.98 -54.31 30.52
N LYS A 6 6.46 -55.02 29.45
CA LYS A 6 7.19 -54.39 28.33
C LYS A 6 6.27 -53.51 27.48
N GLY A 7 5.00 -53.92 27.24
CA GLY A 7 4.01 -53.12 26.50
C GLY A 7 3.64 -51.81 27.22
N SER A 8 3.45 -51.88 28.54
CA SER A 8 3.12 -50.69 29.37
C SER A 8 4.27 -49.66 29.41
N ARG A 9 5.54 -50.12 29.48
CA ARG A 9 6.71 -49.22 29.45
C ARG A 9 6.90 -48.57 28.06
N LYS A 10 6.61 -49.27 26.96
CA LYS A 10 6.68 -48.72 25.59
C LYS A 10 5.59 -47.65 25.38
N ALA A 11 4.35 -47.93 25.80
CA ALA A 11 3.24 -46.99 25.73
C ALA A 11 3.52 -45.73 26.56
N ARG A 12 4.09 -45.85 27.78
CA ARG A 12 4.49 -44.71 28.62
C ARG A 12 5.55 -43.83 27.95
N LYS A 13 6.59 -44.47 27.32
CA LYS A 13 7.64 -43.73 26.60
C LYS A 13 7.07 -42.98 25.40
N VAL A 14 6.16 -43.57 24.61
CA VAL A 14 5.47 -42.93 23.49
C VAL A 14 4.62 -41.75 23.98
N LYS A 15 3.87 -41.90 25.08
CA LYS A 15 3.09 -40.83 25.67
C LYS A 15 3.96 -39.66 26.14
N ILE A 16 5.12 -39.95 26.78
CA ILE A 16 6.07 -38.90 27.19
C ILE A 16 6.65 -38.19 25.95
N ALA A 17 7.04 -38.92 24.90
CA ALA A 17 7.56 -38.34 23.68
C ALA A 17 6.53 -37.43 23.00
N LEU A 18 5.25 -37.84 22.93
CA LEU A 18 4.16 -37.03 22.41
C LEU A 18 3.91 -35.75 23.23
N LEU A 19 3.98 -35.84 24.56
CA LEU A 19 3.85 -34.67 25.45
C LEU A 19 5.00 -33.69 25.27
N VAL A 20 6.25 -34.21 25.12
CA VAL A 20 7.41 -33.34 24.82
C VAL A 20 7.28 -32.68 23.47
N LEU A 21 6.90 -33.42 22.43
CA LEU A 21 6.65 -32.85 21.10
C LEU A 21 5.53 -31.76 21.12
N LEU A 22 4.46 -32.01 21.84
CA LEU A 22 3.39 -31.01 22.02
C LEU A 22 3.92 -29.79 22.76
N ALA A 23 4.67 -29.93 23.82
CA ALA A 23 5.28 -28.82 24.55
C ALA A 23 6.21 -27.99 23.66
N VAL A 24 7.07 -28.66 22.87
CA VAL A 24 7.94 -27.99 21.89
C VAL A 24 7.10 -27.23 20.84
N ALA A 25 6.05 -27.84 20.30
CA ALA A 25 5.17 -27.20 19.33
C ALA A 25 4.46 -25.96 19.92
N VAL A 26 3.98 -26.03 21.17
CA VAL A 26 3.35 -24.90 21.87
C VAL A 26 4.34 -23.76 22.10
N VAL A 27 5.56 -24.08 22.54
CA VAL A 27 6.61 -23.06 22.72
C VAL A 27 6.97 -22.42 21.39
N PHE A 28 7.16 -23.23 20.32
CA PHE A 28 7.43 -22.72 18.98
C PHE A 28 6.30 -21.79 18.50
N ALA A 29 5.05 -22.19 18.63
CA ALA A 29 3.90 -21.36 18.25
C ALA A 29 3.85 -20.05 19.04
N GLY A 30 4.09 -20.08 20.35
CA GLY A 30 4.14 -18.89 21.20
C GLY A 30 5.27 -17.94 20.77
N MET A 31 6.45 -18.45 20.50
CA MET A 31 7.59 -17.65 20.02
C MET A 31 7.31 -17.07 18.63
N SER A 32 6.72 -17.84 17.71
CA SER A 32 6.36 -17.38 16.38
C SER A 32 5.31 -16.26 16.43
N MET A 33 4.27 -16.38 17.25
CA MET A 33 3.26 -15.33 17.42
C MET A 33 3.85 -14.07 18.05
N ALA A 34 4.73 -14.21 19.05
CA ALA A 34 5.39 -13.05 19.68
C ALA A 34 6.34 -12.35 18.69
N GLY A 35 7.13 -13.12 17.93
CA GLY A 35 8.00 -12.58 16.90
C GLY A 35 7.22 -11.89 15.80
N MET A 36 6.10 -12.47 15.33
CA MET A 36 5.23 -11.87 14.34
C MET A 36 4.63 -10.54 14.82
N LYS A 37 4.17 -10.51 16.08
CA LYS A 37 3.70 -9.26 16.70
C LYS A 37 4.78 -8.18 16.70
N LEU A 38 5.99 -8.51 17.15
CA LEU A 38 7.09 -7.53 17.22
C LEU A 38 7.45 -6.96 15.84
N ILE A 39 7.57 -7.83 14.83
CA ILE A 39 7.90 -7.41 13.46
C ILE A 39 6.79 -6.54 12.88
N LEU A 40 5.53 -7.00 12.95
CA LEU A 40 4.43 -6.25 12.36
C LEU A 40 4.13 -4.94 13.11
N ASP A 41 4.31 -4.90 14.43
CA ASP A 41 4.16 -3.64 15.18
C ASP A 41 5.26 -2.63 14.82
N SER A 42 6.48 -3.08 14.44
CA SER A 42 7.55 -2.19 13.98
C SER A 42 7.33 -1.69 12.55
N GLU A 43 6.85 -2.55 11.65
CA GLU A 43 6.64 -2.22 10.24
C GLU A 43 5.35 -1.44 9.99
N PHE A 44 4.32 -1.64 10.82
CA PHE A 44 2.99 -1.05 10.69
C PHE A 44 2.64 -0.15 11.87
N GLY A 45 3.59 0.67 12.28
CA GLY A 45 3.43 1.69 13.31
C GLY A 45 2.57 2.87 12.83
N ARG A 46 2.73 4.01 13.49
CA ARG A 46 2.23 5.29 13.02
C ARG A 46 3.28 5.91 12.09
N PHE A 47 2.80 6.54 11.02
CA PHE A 47 3.59 7.30 10.07
C PHE A 47 3.24 8.78 10.18
N ASP A 48 4.16 9.56 10.73
CA ASP A 48 3.98 10.99 10.84
C ASP A 48 4.37 11.68 9.53
N ARG A 49 3.73 12.83 9.24
CA ARG A 49 4.07 13.63 8.06
C ARG A 49 5.51 14.10 8.15
N PRO A 50 6.32 13.98 7.08
CA PRO A 50 7.66 14.54 7.05
C PRO A 50 7.65 16.05 7.28
N ASP A 51 8.70 16.54 7.93
CA ASP A 51 8.91 17.99 8.09
C ASP A 51 9.05 18.64 6.69
N PRO A 52 8.18 19.60 6.32
CA PRO A 52 8.24 20.26 5.01
C PRO A 52 9.58 20.92 4.68
N ALA A 53 10.37 21.26 5.71
CA ALA A 53 11.70 21.88 5.56
C ALA A 53 12.80 20.87 5.22
N THR A 54 12.55 19.56 5.38
CA THR A 54 13.53 18.49 5.19
C THR A 54 13.02 17.34 4.32
N THR A 55 12.05 17.63 3.42
CA THR A 55 11.50 16.67 2.49
C THR A 55 11.37 17.22 1.07
N VAL A 56 11.40 16.32 0.09
CA VAL A 56 11.06 16.62 -1.32
C VAL A 56 9.57 16.56 -1.57
N GLU A 57 8.77 16.05 -0.62
CA GLU A 57 7.32 15.97 -0.78
C GLU A 57 6.70 17.36 -0.90
N MET A 58 5.68 17.45 -1.74
CA MET A 58 4.81 18.61 -1.84
C MET A 58 3.83 18.61 -0.65
N HIS A 59 3.22 19.76 -0.37
CA HIS A 59 2.18 19.88 0.63
C HIS A 59 0.90 20.42 -0.01
N HIS A 60 -0.27 20.14 0.55
CA HIS A 60 -1.56 20.61 0.02
C HIS A 60 -1.60 22.13 -0.19
N SER A 61 -0.90 22.92 0.65
CA SER A 61 -0.77 24.36 0.46
C SER A 61 -0.15 24.76 -0.88
N ASP A 62 0.67 23.90 -1.46
CA ASP A 62 1.35 24.17 -2.74
C ASP A 62 0.36 24.09 -3.92
N LEU A 63 -0.82 23.47 -3.74
CA LEU A 63 -1.88 23.39 -4.72
C LEU A 63 -3.04 24.38 -4.52
N THR A 64 -3.25 24.89 -3.30
CA THR A 64 -4.47 25.65 -2.92
C THR A 64 -4.64 26.98 -3.64
N GLU A 65 -3.57 27.55 -4.21
CA GLU A 65 -3.69 28.78 -5.03
C GLU A 65 -4.49 28.55 -6.33
N ASN A 66 -4.41 27.33 -6.89
CA ASN A 66 -4.98 26.99 -8.19
C ASN A 66 -6.20 26.08 -8.09
N TYR A 67 -6.31 25.29 -7.01
CA TYR A 67 -7.35 24.27 -6.85
C TYR A 67 -8.08 24.44 -5.53
N PRO A 68 -9.42 24.62 -5.53
CA PRO A 68 -10.20 24.63 -4.30
C PRO A 68 -10.00 23.35 -3.52
N LEU A 69 -9.78 23.47 -2.21
CA LEU A 69 -9.64 22.35 -1.31
C LEU A 69 -10.67 22.42 -0.19
N GLU A 70 -11.45 21.36 -0.01
CA GLU A 70 -12.30 21.14 1.14
C GLU A 70 -11.65 20.08 2.04
N LEU A 71 -11.30 20.45 3.28
CA LEU A 71 -10.88 19.50 4.30
C LEU A 71 -12.10 18.82 4.89
N VAL A 72 -12.14 17.50 4.82
CA VAL A 72 -13.25 16.69 5.33
C VAL A 72 -12.74 15.65 6.29
N SER A 73 -13.64 15.09 7.11
CA SER A 73 -13.28 13.97 7.96
C SER A 73 -14.38 12.92 7.99
N PHE A 74 -13.99 11.64 8.08
CA PHE A 74 -14.91 10.51 8.14
C PHE A 74 -14.38 9.44 9.10
N LEU A 75 -15.21 8.47 9.46
CA LEU A 75 -14.83 7.42 10.40
C LEU A 75 -14.47 6.13 9.66
N SER A 76 -13.30 5.56 9.99
CA SER A 76 -12.95 4.18 9.71
C SER A 76 -12.83 3.41 11.03
N GLY A 77 -13.82 2.55 11.30
CA GLY A 77 -13.98 1.95 12.62
C GLY A 77 -14.13 3.01 13.71
N LYS A 78 -13.16 3.07 14.62
CA LYS A 78 -13.14 4.07 15.73
C LYS A 78 -12.31 5.32 15.41
N ASN A 79 -11.50 5.29 14.36
CA ASN A 79 -10.56 6.35 14.03
C ASN A 79 -11.20 7.36 13.05
N ARG A 80 -10.98 8.64 13.30
CA ARG A 80 -11.33 9.72 12.39
C ARG A 80 -10.20 9.89 11.39
N LEU A 81 -10.51 9.77 10.09
CA LEU A 81 -9.56 9.98 9.01
C LEU A 81 -9.71 11.38 8.43
N GLN A 82 -8.57 11.97 8.04
CA GLN A 82 -8.51 13.24 7.34
C GLN A 82 -8.67 12.98 5.83
N GLY A 83 -9.59 13.68 5.21
CA GLY A 83 -9.81 13.65 3.77
C GLY A 83 -9.58 15.03 3.15
N TYR A 84 -9.22 15.03 1.87
CA TYR A 84 -8.87 16.17 1.06
C TYR A 84 -9.68 16.08 -0.23
N LEU A 85 -10.72 16.89 -0.34
CA LEU A 85 -11.61 16.94 -1.50
C LEU A 85 -11.27 18.16 -2.36
N TYR A 86 -10.96 17.92 -3.61
CA TYR A 86 -10.72 18.92 -4.64
C TYR A 86 -11.87 18.85 -5.65
N PRO A 87 -12.94 19.66 -5.48
CA PRO A 87 -14.04 19.67 -6.39
C PRO A 87 -13.69 20.42 -7.68
N THR A 88 -14.10 19.87 -8.82
CA THR A 88 -13.94 20.49 -10.14
C THR A 88 -15.32 20.60 -10.78
N ALA A 89 -15.65 21.81 -11.34
CA ALA A 89 -16.90 22.00 -12.06
C ALA A 89 -16.92 21.15 -13.34
N ASP A 90 -18.09 20.61 -13.66
CA ASP A 90 -18.31 19.79 -14.86
C ASP A 90 -17.34 18.58 -14.97
N SER A 91 -16.92 18.06 -13.82
CA SER A 91 -16.02 16.92 -13.75
C SER A 91 -16.62 15.66 -14.40
N PRO A 92 -15.86 14.89 -15.20
CA PRO A 92 -16.36 13.63 -15.75
C PRO A 92 -16.60 12.55 -14.66
N GLY A 93 -15.98 12.68 -13.47
CA GLY A 93 -16.12 11.77 -12.35
C GLY A 93 -15.21 12.13 -11.20
N LEU A 94 -15.17 11.26 -10.19
CA LEU A 94 -14.35 11.41 -8.99
C LEU A 94 -13.21 10.39 -9.00
N VAL A 95 -11.96 10.87 -8.97
CA VAL A 95 -10.79 10.00 -8.71
C VAL A 95 -10.56 9.90 -7.22
N VAL A 96 -10.73 8.72 -6.66
CA VAL A 96 -10.32 8.42 -5.27
C VAL A 96 -8.87 7.95 -5.27
N VAL A 97 -8.00 8.67 -4.56
CA VAL A 97 -6.56 8.37 -4.47
C VAL A 97 -6.26 7.65 -3.16
N ALA A 98 -5.80 6.40 -3.26
CA ALA A 98 -5.35 5.58 -2.14
C ALA A 98 -3.82 5.53 -2.12
N HIS A 99 -3.23 6.06 -1.05
CA HIS A 99 -1.77 6.17 -0.90
C HIS A 99 -1.07 4.87 -0.52
N GLY A 100 0.25 4.80 -0.74
CA GLY A 100 1.12 3.69 -0.33
C GLY A 100 1.41 3.69 1.18
N LEU A 101 1.92 2.57 1.69
CA LEU A 101 2.31 2.44 3.10
C LEU A 101 3.45 3.42 3.44
N GLY A 102 3.35 4.06 4.59
CA GLY A 102 4.33 5.04 5.06
C GLY A 102 4.12 6.46 4.55
N GLY A 103 3.18 6.67 3.61
CA GLY A 103 2.80 7.99 3.10
C GLY A 103 1.44 8.46 3.60
N GLY A 104 0.95 9.53 3.00
CA GLY A 104 -0.38 10.08 3.13
C GLY A 104 -0.84 10.67 1.79
N ALA A 105 -1.90 11.48 1.81
CA ALA A 105 -2.40 12.14 0.61
C ALA A 105 -1.36 13.06 -0.04
N ASP A 106 -0.53 13.74 0.76
CA ASP A 106 0.55 14.62 0.29
C ASP A 106 1.56 13.89 -0.62
N SER A 107 1.87 12.65 -0.33
CA SER A 107 2.82 11.85 -1.13
C SER A 107 2.35 11.61 -2.58
N TYR A 108 1.10 11.92 -2.89
CA TYR A 108 0.48 11.75 -4.21
C TYR A 108 -0.02 13.07 -4.84
N LEU A 109 0.41 14.22 -4.31
CA LEU A 109 0.02 15.52 -4.84
C LEU A 109 0.38 15.73 -6.33
N PRO A 110 1.49 15.24 -6.86
CA PRO A 110 1.76 15.31 -8.30
C PRO A 110 0.67 14.60 -9.13
N GLN A 111 0.24 13.39 -8.73
CA GLN A 111 -0.83 12.65 -9.39
C GLN A 111 -2.19 13.33 -9.21
N ILE A 112 -2.47 13.84 -8.01
CA ILE A 112 -3.69 14.63 -7.72
C ILE A 112 -3.76 15.84 -8.64
N ARG A 113 -2.67 16.64 -8.74
CA ARG A 113 -2.58 17.78 -9.64
C ARG A 113 -2.82 17.37 -11.09
N TYR A 114 -2.20 16.27 -11.55
CA TYR A 114 -2.41 15.77 -12.89
C TYR A 114 -3.89 15.50 -13.20
N PHE A 115 -4.61 14.83 -12.30
CA PHE A 115 -6.04 14.57 -12.49
C PHE A 115 -6.88 15.85 -12.46
N LEU A 116 -6.54 16.80 -11.59
CA LEU A 116 -7.19 18.12 -11.54
C LEU A 116 -6.98 18.89 -12.84
N ASP A 117 -5.76 18.89 -13.40
CA ASP A 117 -5.43 19.51 -14.71
C ASP A 117 -6.21 18.86 -15.86
N LYS A 118 -6.57 17.58 -15.74
CA LYS A 118 -7.44 16.86 -16.68
C LYS A 118 -8.93 17.05 -16.41
N GLY A 119 -9.30 17.88 -15.45
CA GLY A 119 -10.70 18.27 -15.15
C GLY A 119 -11.43 17.28 -14.22
N TRP A 120 -10.77 16.32 -13.59
CA TRP A 120 -11.39 15.43 -12.62
C TRP A 120 -11.60 16.12 -11.28
N SER A 121 -12.66 15.76 -10.57
CA SER A 121 -12.69 15.95 -9.12
C SER A 121 -11.81 14.87 -8.46
N VAL A 122 -11.13 15.23 -7.37
CA VAL A 122 -10.23 14.27 -6.68
C VAL A 122 -10.56 14.23 -5.20
N PHE A 123 -10.65 13.02 -4.67
CA PHE A 123 -10.73 12.76 -3.24
C PHE A 123 -9.55 11.91 -2.79
N ALA A 124 -8.70 12.47 -1.94
CA ALA A 124 -7.60 11.77 -1.29
C ALA A 124 -7.82 11.76 0.23
N TYR A 125 -7.16 10.87 0.94
CA TYR A 125 -7.26 10.77 2.39
C TYR A 125 -5.97 10.21 2.99
N ASP A 126 -5.72 10.55 4.24
CA ASP A 126 -4.71 9.88 5.05
C ASP A 126 -5.35 8.64 5.70
N ALA A 127 -4.75 7.48 5.53
CA ALA A 127 -5.25 6.24 6.14
C ALA A 127 -5.04 6.24 7.67
N THR A 128 -5.63 5.30 8.36
CA THR A 128 -5.47 5.11 9.82
C THR A 128 -3.99 5.14 10.21
N ALA A 129 -3.65 5.96 11.20
CA ALA A 129 -2.30 6.16 11.72
C ALA A 129 -1.29 6.71 10.70
N CYS A 130 -1.77 7.37 9.65
CA CYS A 130 -0.95 8.10 8.70
C CYS A 130 -1.26 9.60 8.80
N TYR A 131 -0.24 10.41 8.78
CA TYR A 131 -0.25 11.88 8.77
C TYR A 131 -1.28 12.49 9.74
N ASP A 132 -2.32 13.17 9.23
CA ASP A 132 -3.32 13.88 10.04
C ASP A 132 -4.47 12.99 10.53
N SER A 133 -4.50 11.72 10.13
CA SER A 133 -5.50 10.78 10.58
C SER A 133 -5.22 10.22 11.97
N GLU A 134 -6.30 9.90 12.71
CA GLU A 134 -6.19 9.24 14.00
C GLU A 134 -5.70 7.79 13.86
N GLY A 135 -5.23 7.24 14.96
CA GLY A 135 -4.77 5.86 15.10
C GLY A 135 -3.39 5.79 15.73
N GLU A 136 -3.16 4.75 16.52
CA GLU A 136 -1.85 4.51 17.15
C GLU A 136 -0.89 3.77 16.22
N ALA A 137 -1.44 2.95 15.32
CA ALA A 137 -0.68 2.13 14.37
C ALA A 137 -1.59 1.63 13.23
N VAL A 138 -1.00 1.40 12.06
CA VAL A 138 -1.66 0.78 10.89
C VAL A 138 -1.96 -0.70 11.16
N ARG A 139 -1.07 -1.41 11.85
CA ARG A 139 -1.16 -2.82 12.26
C ARG A 139 -1.07 -3.86 11.15
N GLY A 140 -1.21 -3.50 9.88
CA GLY A 140 -1.07 -4.41 8.76
C GLY A 140 -1.79 -3.98 7.49
N PHE A 141 -1.53 -4.68 6.40
CA PHE A 141 -2.07 -4.39 5.07
C PHE A 141 -3.60 -4.25 5.02
N PRO A 142 -4.40 -5.12 5.70
CA PRO A 142 -5.86 -5.05 5.56
C PRO A 142 -6.49 -3.75 6.07
N GLN A 143 -5.76 -2.95 6.88
CA GLN A 143 -6.25 -1.64 7.31
C GLN A 143 -6.55 -0.73 6.11
N GLY A 144 -5.72 -0.75 5.08
CA GLY A 144 -5.94 0.07 3.89
C GLY A 144 -7.24 -0.27 3.13
N ILE A 145 -7.66 -1.55 3.14
CA ILE A 145 -8.95 -1.95 2.56
C ILE A 145 -10.10 -1.35 3.37
N LEU A 146 -10.00 -1.43 4.71
CA LEU A 146 -11.04 -0.92 5.62
C LEU A 146 -11.17 0.60 5.51
N ASP A 147 -10.05 1.30 5.39
CA ASP A 147 -10.01 2.75 5.26
C ASP A 147 -10.56 3.21 3.89
N LEU A 148 -10.19 2.53 2.79
CA LEU A 148 -10.75 2.82 1.47
C LEU A 148 -12.26 2.51 1.41
N HIS A 149 -12.70 1.40 2.03
CA HIS A 149 -14.13 1.10 2.17
C HIS A 149 -14.87 2.24 2.92
N ALA A 150 -14.30 2.75 4.00
CA ALA A 150 -14.86 3.87 4.75
C ALA A 150 -14.86 5.18 3.93
N ALA A 151 -13.79 5.42 3.16
CA ALA A 151 -13.69 6.56 2.24
C ALA A 151 -14.77 6.53 1.15
N LEU A 152 -15.02 5.37 0.53
CA LEU A 152 -16.07 5.20 -0.46
C LEU A 152 -17.46 5.39 0.15
N ARG A 153 -17.71 4.88 1.35
CA ARG A 153 -18.96 5.13 2.07
C ARG A 153 -19.17 6.61 2.40
N PHE A 154 -18.09 7.34 2.71
CA PHE A 154 -18.16 8.78 2.87
C PHE A 154 -18.57 9.46 1.55
N VAL A 155 -17.94 9.10 0.43
CA VAL A 155 -18.30 9.62 -0.91
C VAL A 155 -19.77 9.35 -1.22
N GLU A 156 -20.25 8.12 -1.04
CA GLU A 156 -21.65 7.72 -1.25
C GLU A 156 -22.65 8.49 -0.37
N SER A 157 -22.22 8.95 0.80
CA SER A 157 -23.06 9.73 1.73
C SER A 157 -23.15 11.21 1.38
N ARG A 158 -22.32 11.70 0.45
CA ARG A 158 -22.25 13.10 0.01
C ARG A 158 -23.14 13.31 -1.21
N PRO A 159 -24.24 14.07 -1.12
CA PRO A 159 -25.15 14.28 -2.26
C PRO A 159 -24.49 14.94 -3.48
N ASP A 160 -23.46 15.75 -3.27
CA ASP A 160 -22.69 16.42 -4.31
C ASP A 160 -21.65 15.51 -5.02
N LEU A 161 -21.37 14.35 -4.45
CA LEU A 161 -20.42 13.37 -5.00
C LEU A 161 -21.10 12.09 -5.46
N ALA A 162 -22.26 11.74 -4.90
CA ALA A 162 -22.92 10.44 -5.08
C ALA A 162 -23.33 10.16 -6.53
N GLU A 163 -23.54 11.21 -7.34
CA GLU A 163 -23.90 11.09 -8.76
C GLU A 163 -22.68 11.01 -9.69
N LEU A 164 -21.47 11.27 -9.18
CA LEU A 164 -20.26 11.20 -9.97
C LEU A 164 -19.78 9.74 -10.12
N PRO A 165 -19.46 9.28 -11.34
CA PRO A 165 -18.77 8.01 -11.51
C PRO A 165 -17.47 7.98 -10.70
N VAL A 166 -17.26 6.93 -9.91
CA VAL A 166 -16.07 6.80 -9.05
C VAL A 166 -15.04 5.90 -9.71
N VAL A 167 -13.83 6.42 -9.87
CA VAL A 167 -12.65 5.63 -10.25
C VAL A 167 -11.59 5.69 -9.14
N ILE A 168 -10.79 4.63 -9.00
CA ILE A 168 -9.81 4.54 -7.91
C ILE A 168 -8.41 4.44 -8.49
N PHE A 169 -7.52 5.34 -8.08
CA PHE A 169 -6.08 5.25 -8.29
C PHE A 169 -5.41 4.79 -7.01
N GLY A 170 -4.65 3.68 -7.06
CA GLY A 170 -3.88 3.19 -5.93
C GLY A 170 -2.50 2.72 -6.34
N HIS A 171 -1.48 3.07 -5.54
CA HIS A 171 -0.12 2.61 -5.71
C HIS A 171 0.32 1.78 -4.50
N SER A 172 1.06 0.69 -4.71
CA SER A 172 1.60 -0.15 -3.64
C SER A 172 0.48 -0.64 -2.70
N TRP A 173 0.51 -0.27 -1.42
CA TRP A 173 -0.55 -0.54 -0.44
C TRP A 173 -1.91 0.04 -0.86
N GLY A 174 -1.93 1.22 -1.47
CA GLY A 174 -3.14 1.80 -2.05
C GLY A 174 -3.67 0.98 -3.21
N GLY A 175 -2.79 0.44 -4.06
CA GLY A 175 -3.16 -0.47 -5.14
C GLY A 175 -3.71 -1.82 -4.64
N TYR A 176 -3.11 -2.37 -3.57
CA TYR A 176 -3.67 -3.50 -2.84
C TYR A 176 -5.08 -3.20 -2.32
N SER A 177 -5.25 -2.02 -1.73
CA SER A 177 -6.55 -1.58 -1.20
C SER A 177 -7.58 -1.42 -2.31
N ALA A 178 -7.22 -0.78 -3.44
CA ALA A 178 -8.07 -0.59 -4.61
C ALA A 178 -8.56 -1.90 -5.22
N ALA A 179 -7.67 -2.90 -5.37
CA ALA A 179 -8.08 -4.20 -5.87
C ALA A 179 -8.98 -4.96 -4.88
N ASN A 180 -8.64 -4.92 -3.59
CA ASN A 180 -9.33 -5.71 -2.58
C ASN A 180 -10.64 -5.07 -2.08
N VAL A 181 -10.83 -3.76 -2.22
CA VAL A 181 -12.10 -3.11 -1.89
C VAL A 181 -13.25 -3.59 -2.77
N LEU A 182 -12.96 -4.14 -3.94
CA LEU A 182 -13.95 -4.77 -4.84
C LEU A 182 -14.66 -6.01 -4.23
N HIS A 183 -14.22 -6.49 -3.07
CA HIS A 183 -14.99 -7.48 -2.30
C HIS A 183 -16.24 -6.88 -1.64
N TYR A 184 -16.26 -5.56 -1.44
CA TYR A 184 -17.39 -4.81 -0.91
C TYR A 184 -18.29 -4.32 -2.05
N ASP A 185 -19.54 -4.04 -1.72
CA ASP A 185 -20.55 -3.56 -2.67
C ASP A 185 -20.48 -2.02 -2.75
N HIS A 186 -19.74 -1.54 -3.73
CA HIS A 186 -19.60 -0.12 -4.08
C HIS A 186 -19.80 0.05 -5.58
N ASP A 187 -20.39 1.15 -6.01
CA ASP A 187 -20.50 1.51 -7.42
C ASP A 187 -19.18 2.15 -7.90
N ILE A 188 -18.28 1.29 -8.39
CA ILE A 188 -16.95 1.67 -8.87
C ILE A 188 -16.90 1.47 -10.39
N ALA A 189 -16.68 2.56 -11.13
CA ALA A 189 -16.58 2.52 -12.59
C ALA A 189 -15.29 1.83 -13.07
N GLY A 190 -14.16 2.03 -12.37
CA GLY A 190 -12.89 1.39 -12.71
C GLY A 190 -11.82 1.60 -11.66
N ILE A 191 -10.78 0.74 -11.67
CA ILE A 191 -9.63 0.89 -10.79
C ILE A 191 -8.31 0.84 -11.54
N VAL A 192 -7.31 1.56 -11.04
CA VAL A 192 -5.90 1.42 -11.43
C VAL A 192 -5.10 1.01 -10.19
N ALA A 193 -4.41 -0.11 -10.28
CA ALA A 193 -3.54 -0.63 -9.22
C ALA A 193 -2.10 -0.71 -9.73
N VAL A 194 -1.25 0.20 -9.26
CA VAL A 194 0.16 0.30 -9.64
C VAL A 194 1.02 -0.39 -8.59
N ALA A 195 1.93 -1.28 -9.00
CA ALA A 195 2.89 -1.97 -8.13
C ALA A 195 2.24 -2.64 -6.90
N ALA A 196 1.07 -3.24 -7.08
CA ALA A 196 0.19 -3.69 -6.01
C ALA A 196 0.36 -5.18 -5.69
N PRO A 197 0.49 -5.58 -4.41
CA PRO A 197 0.40 -6.98 -4.01
C PRO A 197 -1.05 -7.49 -4.07
N SER A 198 -1.24 -8.80 -4.34
CA SER A 198 -2.57 -9.42 -4.38
C SER A 198 -3.15 -9.64 -2.98
N SER A 199 -2.35 -10.17 -2.06
CA SER A 199 -2.79 -10.44 -0.70
C SER A 199 -1.77 -10.03 0.37
N ALA A 200 -2.27 -9.67 1.55
CA ALA A 200 -1.43 -9.30 2.70
C ALA A 200 -0.49 -10.44 3.11
N ALA A 201 -1.00 -11.68 3.16
CA ALA A 201 -0.21 -12.82 3.61
C ALA A 201 0.93 -13.17 2.64
N GLU A 202 0.68 -13.10 1.31
CA GLU A 202 1.73 -13.34 0.31
C GLU A 202 2.82 -12.26 0.41
N MET A 203 2.44 -10.99 0.53
CA MET A 203 3.39 -9.88 0.66
C MET A 203 4.26 -10.01 1.90
N ILE A 204 3.68 -10.27 3.08
CA ILE A 204 4.42 -10.43 4.33
C ILE A 204 5.39 -11.62 4.23
N VAL A 205 4.96 -12.74 3.65
CA VAL A 205 5.82 -13.91 3.47
C VAL A 205 6.94 -13.63 2.48
N GLU A 206 6.67 -12.93 1.40
CA GLU A 206 7.68 -12.56 0.40
C GLU A 206 8.77 -11.67 1.02
N GLN A 207 8.40 -10.62 1.73
CA GLN A 207 9.35 -9.75 2.43
C GLN A 207 10.10 -10.50 3.54
N GLY A 208 9.41 -11.33 4.31
CA GLY A 208 10.03 -12.15 5.33
C GLY A 208 11.05 -13.16 4.78
N ARG A 209 10.86 -13.66 3.56
CA ARG A 209 11.84 -14.54 2.89
C ARG A 209 13.15 -13.82 2.53
N GLN A 210 13.11 -12.53 2.25
CA GLN A 210 14.33 -11.75 2.03
C GLN A 210 15.20 -11.71 3.30
N MET A 211 14.56 -11.69 4.48
CA MET A 211 15.24 -11.66 5.79
C MET A 211 15.63 -13.04 6.32
N MET A 212 14.72 -14.03 6.20
CA MET A 212 14.82 -15.32 6.89
C MET A 212 14.97 -16.51 5.93
N GLY A 213 14.98 -16.27 4.61
CA GLY A 213 15.01 -17.33 3.61
C GLY A 213 13.83 -18.31 3.75
N TRP A 214 14.09 -19.60 3.52
CA TRP A 214 13.06 -20.65 3.58
C TRP A 214 12.41 -20.82 4.96
N LEU A 215 13.05 -20.36 6.04
CA LEU A 215 12.48 -20.42 7.40
C LEU A 215 11.16 -19.65 7.49
N MET A 216 10.98 -18.60 6.68
CA MET A 216 9.74 -17.85 6.63
C MET A 216 8.54 -18.72 6.23
N ASP A 217 8.74 -19.78 5.45
CA ASP A 217 7.65 -20.69 5.08
C ASP A 217 7.03 -21.41 6.29
N THR A 218 7.80 -21.64 7.34
CA THR A 218 7.31 -22.21 8.60
C THR A 218 6.46 -21.22 9.38
N GLN A 219 6.56 -19.92 9.07
CA GLN A 219 5.86 -18.83 9.75
C GLN A 219 4.52 -18.48 9.09
N ARG A 220 4.23 -18.97 7.87
CA ARG A 220 2.98 -18.69 7.14
C ARG A 220 1.70 -18.88 7.97
N PRO A 221 1.50 -19.97 8.72
CA PRO A 221 0.31 -20.15 9.55
C PRO A 221 0.17 -19.08 10.63
N PHE A 222 1.29 -18.58 11.16
CA PHE A 222 1.30 -17.57 12.21
C PHE A 222 1.05 -16.17 11.65
N VAL A 223 1.59 -15.84 10.44
CA VAL A 223 1.23 -14.63 9.68
C VAL A 223 -0.28 -14.59 9.46
N TRP A 224 -0.82 -15.66 8.90
CA TRP A 224 -2.26 -15.78 8.62
C TRP A 224 -3.09 -15.63 9.90
N LEU A 225 -2.75 -16.38 10.95
CA LEU A 225 -3.49 -16.35 12.22
C LEU A 225 -3.44 -14.95 12.85
N TYR A 226 -2.27 -14.32 12.87
CA TYR A 226 -2.12 -12.99 13.48
C TYR A 226 -2.93 -11.93 12.72
N GLN A 227 -2.86 -11.92 11.39
CA GLN A 227 -3.65 -11.00 10.57
C GLN A 227 -5.17 -11.23 10.75
N VAL A 228 -5.62 -12.49 10.81
CA VAL A 228 -7.03 -12.81 11.06
C VAL A 228 -7.47 -12.36 12.46
N MET A 229 -6.62 -12.48 13.47
CA MET A 229 -6.92 -11.99 14.83
C MET A 229 -7.10 -10.46 14.86
N LEU A 230 -6.36 -9.70 14.04
CA LEU A 230 -6.44 -8.25 13.98
C LEU A 230 -7.59 -7.74 13.10
N PHE A 231 -7.79 -8.35 11.94
CA PHE A 231 -8.65 -7.81 10.87
C PHE A 231 -9.81 -8.74 10.47
N GLY A 232 -9.93 -9.89 11.11
CA GLY A 232 -11.01 -10.84 10.80
C GLY A 232 -11.01 -11.23 9.32
N LYS A 233 -12.17 -11.09 8.67
CA LYS A 233 -12.36 -11.46 7.25
C LYS A 233 -11.52 -10.61 6.28
N ALA A 234 -11.22 -9.35 6.62
CA ALA A 234 -10.43 -8.48 5.76
C ALA A 234 -9.00 -9.01 5.52
N ALA A 235 -8.45 -9.77 6.49
CA ALA A 235 -7.15 -10.43 6.34
C ALA A 235 -7.12 -11.57 5.30
N LEU A 236 -8.29 -12.03 4.85
CA LEU A 236 -8.44 -13.15 3.92
C LEU A 236 -8.74 -12.69 2.48
N LEU A 237 -8.83 -11.39 2.29
CA LEU A 237 -9.14 -10.82 0.98
C LEU A 237 -7.93 -10.93 0.05
N ASP A 238 -8.22 -11.17 -1.22
CA ASP A 238 -7.26 -11.38 -2.28
C ASP A 238 -7.70 -10.67 -3.56
N GLY A 239 -6.78 -9.89 -4.15
CA GLY A 239 -7.05 -9.05 -5.31
C GLY A 239 -7.42 -9.86 -6.57
N GLU A 240 -6.81 -11.04 -6.79
CA GLU A 240 -7.18 -11.93 -7.88
C GLU A 240 -8.65 -12.35 -7.78
N ALA A 241 -9.07 -12.80 -6.60
CA ALA A 241 -10.43 -13.21 -6.34
C ALA A 241 -11.41 -12.03 -6.46
N ALA A 242 -11.03 -10.84 -5.99
CA ALA A 242 -11.83 -9.64 -6.09
C ALA A 242 -12.08 -9.21 -7.54
N LEU A 243 -11.02 -9.13 -8.35
CA LEU A 243 -11.07 -8.77 -9.77
C LEU A 243 -11.94 -9.73 -10.57
N ASN A 244 -11.82 -11.04 -10.27
CA ASN A 244 -12.63 -12.05 -10.94
C ASN A 244 -14.13 -11.98 -10.57
N LYS A 245 -14.44 -11.63 -9.32
CA LYS A 245 -15.81 -11.57 -8.81
C LYS A 245 -16.55 -10.31 -9.22
N ALA A 246 -15.88 -9.15 -9.13
CA ALA A 246 -16.55 -7.85 -9.26
C ALA A 246 -16.93 -7.52 -10.71
N GLY A 247 -16.18 -8.00 -11.71
CA GLY A 247 -16.42 -7.67 -13.12
C GLY A 247 -16.19 -6.19 -13.45
N VAL A 248 -15.56 -5.42 -12.54
CA VAL A 248 -15.20 -4.03 -12.70
C VAL A 248 -13.98 -3.92 -13.63
N PRO A 249 -13.92 -2.92 -14.53
CA PRO A 249 -12.71 -2.62 -15.29
C PRO A 249 -11.53 -2.33 -14.37
N ALA A 250 -10.35 -2.90 -14.68
CA ALA A 250 -9.14 -2.66 -13.91
C ALA A 250 -7.91 -2.56 -14.82
N LEU A 251 -7.01 -1.63 -14.53
CA LEU A 251 -5.68 -1.54 -15.13
C LEU A 251 -4.65 -1.89 -14.05
N ILE A 252 -3.96 -3.00 -14.23
CA ILE A 252 -2.88 -3.47 -13.34
C ILE A 252 -1.55 -3.11 -13.97
N VAL A 253 -0.84 -2.17 -13.34
CA VAL A 253 0.47 -1.68 -13.80
C VAL A 253 1.56 -2.17 -12.88
N HIS A 254 2.66 -2.71 -13.42
CA HIS A 254 3.75 -3.19 -12.58
C HIS A 254 5.10 -3.09 -13.28
N GLY A 255 6.12 -2.67 -12.55
CA GLY A 255 7.49 -2.63 -13.03
C GLY A 255 8.18 -3.99 -12.91
N THR A 256 8.85 -4.44 -13.97
CA THR A 256 9.55 -5.75 -13.97
C THR A 256 10.75 -5.81 -13.02
N GLY A 257 11.28 -4.65 -12.63
CA GLY A 257 12.40 -4.51 -11.69
C GLY A 257 11.98 -4.14 -10.27
N ASP A 258 10.68 -4.24 -9.93
CA ASP A 258 10.17 -3.95 -8.58
C ASP A 258 10.80 -4.90 -7.55
N LYS A 259 11.49 -4.32 -6.55
CA LYS A 259 12.16 -5.05 -5.47
C LYS A 259 11.41 -4.99 -4.14
N VAL A 260 10.28 -4.30 -4.12
CA VAL A 260 9.39 -4.20 -2.97
C VAL A 260 8.23 -5.18 -3.11
N VAL A 261 7.47 -5.08 -4.19
CA VAL A 261 6.43 -6.04 -4.57
C VAL A 261 6.93 -6.77 -5.82
N PHE A 262 7.39 -8.01 -5.68
CA PHE A 262 8.02 -8.69 -6.81
C PHE A 262 7.02 -8.96 -7.94
N PHE A 263 7.46 -8.60 -9.15
CA PHE A 263 6.68 -8.78 -10.39
C PHE A 263 6.19 -10.23 -10.55
N ASP A 264 7.07 -11.21 -10.34
CA ASP A 264 6.77 -12.64 -10.41
C ASP A 264 6.40 -13.25 -9.04
N GLY A 265 6.15 -12.42 -8.03
CA GLY A 265 5.89 -12.80 -6.64
C GLY A 265 4.49 -12.47 -6.17
N SER A 266 4.41 -11.64 -5.11
CA SER A 266 3.14 -11.21 -4.49
C SER A 266 2.34 -10.23 -5.35
N GLY A 267 2.93 -9.63 -6.39
CA GLY A 267 2.26 -8.68 -7.27
C GLY A 267 1.02 -9.27 -7.95
N ILE A 268 -0.06 -8.49 -8.08
CA ILE A 268 -1.29 -8.89 -8.79
C ILE A 268 -0.95 -9.32 -10.22
N ILE A 269 0.02 -8.66 -10.87
CA ILE A 269 0.42 -8.96 -12.24
C ILE A 269 0.91 -10.41 -12.43
N SER A 270 1.50 -11.01 -11.38
CA SER A 270 1.91 -12.42 -11.40
C SER A 270 0.73 -13.39 -11.50
N LYS A 271 -0.48 -12.91 -11.27
CA LYS A 271 -1.72 -13.68 -11.29
C LYS A 271 -2.47 -13.53 -12.62
N LYS A 272 -1.91 -12.85 -13.62
CA LYS A 272 -2.57 -12.50 -14.90
C LYS A 272 -3.28 -13.68 -15.56
N ASP A 273 -2.65 -14.87 -15.54
CA ASP A 273 -3.22 -16.07 -16.20
C ASP A 273 -4.39 -16.70 -15.42
N ARG A 274 -4.63 -16.28 -14.18
CA ARG A 274 -5.73 -16.71 -13.31
C ARG A 274 -6.84 -15.67 -13.19
N ILE A 275 -6.58 -14.44 -13.62
CA ILE A 275 -7.57 -13.38 -13.67
C ILE A 275 -8.35 -13.53 -14.98
N ILE A 276 -9.61 -13.99 -14.85
CA ILE A 276 -10.49 -14.30 -15.98
C ILE A 276 -11.48 -13.18 -16.33
N ASN A 277 -11.51 -12.10 -15.55
CA ASN A 277 -12.32 -10.93 -15.87
C ASN A 277 -11.78 -10.26 -17.16
N PRO A 278 -12.54 -10.25 -18.28
CA PRO A 278 -12.05 -9.76 -19.57
C PRO A 278 -11.85 -8.23 -19.60
N LYS A 279 -12.32 -7.50 -18.59
CA LYS A 279 -12.16 -6.05 -18.47
C LYS A 279 -10.86 -5.67 -17.74
N VAL A 280 -10.06 -6.65 -17.29
CA VAL A 280 -8.77 -6.39 -16.65
C VAL A 280 -7.68 -6.30 -17.70
N GLN A 281 -6.96 -5.19 -17.70
CA GLN A 281 -5.81 -4.93 -18.53
C GLN A 281 -4.53 -5.01 -17.69
N PHE A 282 -3.44 -5.47 -18.29
CA PHE A 282 -2.14 -5.59 -17.64
C PHE A 282 -1.10 -4.80 -18.42
N LEU A 283 -0.37 -3.95 -17.73
CA LEU A 283 0.72 -3.15 -18.26
C LEU A 283 2.01 -3.44 -17.47
N ALA A 284 2.94 -4.16 -18.10
CA ALA A 284 4.28 -4.36 -17.56
C ALA A 284 5.22 -3.26 -18.08
N ILE A 285 5.92 -2.61 -17.16
CA ILE A 285 6.94 -1.61 -17.50
C ILE A 285 8.31 -2.26 -17.28
N ASP A 286 9.09 -2.43 -18.35
CA ASP A 286 10.40 -3.09 -18.34
C ASP A 286 11.57 -2.12 -18.63
N GLU A 287 11.26 -0.84 -18.80
CA GLU A 287 12.26 0.19 -19.06
C GLU A 287 13.20 0.34 -17.85
N GLU A 288 14.49 0.07 -18.07
CA GLU A 288 15.52 0.17 -17.04
C GLU A 288 15.52 1.56 -16.38
N GLY A 289 15.57 1.57 -15.04
CA GLY A 289 15.49 2.78 -14.21
C GLY A 289 14.07 3.24 -13.91
N ARG A 290 13.08 2.94 -14.78
CA ARG A 290 11.65 3.29 -14.58
C ARG A 290 10.78 2.08 -14.25
N ASN A 291 11.34 0.91 -14.09
CA ASN A 291 10.64 -0.33 -13.78
C ASN A 291 10.69 -0.73 -12.30
N GLY A 292 11.10 0.17 -11.42
CA GLY A 292 11.11 -0.04 -9.96
C GLY A 292 9.80 0.36 -9.30
N HIS A 293 9.69 0.09 -8.00
CA HIS A 293 8.46 0.27 -7.21
C HIS A 293 7.88 1.68 -7.29
N ASN A 294 8.70 2.71 -7.00
CA ASN A 294 8.28 4.12 -7.03
C ASN A 294 8.68 4.81 -8.35
N SER A 295 9.81 4.40 -8.95
CA SER A 295 10.32 5.05 -10.16
C SER A 295 9.39 4.88 -11.37
N ILE A 296 8.49 3.91 -11.35
CA ILE A 296 7.46 3.72 -12.37
C ILE A 296 6.55 4.94 -12.56
N LEU A 297 6.34 5.72 -11.50
CA LEU A 297 5.50 6.93 -11.50
C LEU A 297 6.24 8.19 -11.91
N LEU A 298 7.57 8.16 -12.00
CA LEU A 298 8.42 9.33 -12.21
C LEU A 298 8.94 9.43 -13.66
N SER A 299 9.24 10.66 -14.08
CA SER A 299 9.98 10.92 -15.33
C SER A 299 11.44 10.43 -15.22
N ARG A 300 12.13 10.29 -16.36
CA ARG A 300 13.57 9.99 -16.39
C ARG A 300 14.37 11.13 -15.74
N GLU A 301 13.95 12.35 -15.98
CA GLU A 301 14.53 13.59 -15.48
C GLU A 301 14.43 13.64 -13.95
N ALA A 302 13.25 13.34 -13.37
CA ALA A 302 13.06 13.25 -11.92
C ALA A 302 13.93 12.17 -11.29
N ILE A 303 14.02 10.98 -11.90
CA ILE A 303 14.86 9.88 -11.40
C ILE A 303 16.35 10.27 -11.41
N ALA A 304 16.83 10.87 -12.49
CA ALA A 304 18.20 11.34 -12.60
C ALA A 304 18.49 12.43 -11.56
N TYR A 305 17.60 13.42 -11.43
CA TYR A 305 17.70 14.49 -10.45
C TYR A 305 17.72 13.94 -9.00
N ALA A 306 16.81 13.02 -8.67
CA ALA A 306 16.77 12.37 -7.35
C ALA A 306 18.05 11.56 -7.08
N SER A 307 18.62 10.90 -8.09
CA SER A 307 19.90 10.16 -7.97
C SER A 307 21.05 11.09 -7.57
N ASP A 308 21.16 12.25 -8.24
CA ASP A 308 22.20 13.24 -7.97
C ASP A 308 22.03 13.85 -6.57
N ARG A 309 20.78 14.25 -6.19
CA ARG A 309 20.50 14.78 -4.85
C ARG A 309 20.77 13.75 -3.75
N ASN A 310 20.42 12.50 -3.97
CA ASN A 310 20.71 11.41 -3.03
C ASN A 310 22.22 11.15 -2.89
N ALA A 311 23.01 11.33 -3.96
CA ALA A 311 24.47 11.24 -3.87
C ALA A 311 25.06 12.37 -3.00
N GLU A 312 24.58 13.60 -3.19
CA GLU A 312 24.99 14.75 -2.33
C GLU A 312 24.57 14.55 -0.87
N LEU A 313 23.35 14.06 -0.63
CA LEU A 313 22.88 13.81 0.75
C LEU A 313 23.72 12.72 1.44
N ARG A 314 24.11 11.67 0.70
CA ARG A 314 25.05 10.65 1.22
C ARG A 314 26.41 11.25 1.56
N ALA A 315 26.96 12.11 0.70
CA ALA A 315 28.24 12.77 0.97
C ALA A 315 28.15 13.67 2.22
N LEU A 316 27.04 14.40 2.40
CA LEU A 316 26.79 15.15 3.64
C LEU A 316 26.70 14.22 4.85
N SER A 317 25.98 13.10 4.75
CA SER A 317 25.87 12.11 5.84
C SER A 317 27.24 11.58 6.24
N GLU A 318 28.10 11.24 5.28
CA GLU A 318 29.49 10.81 5.54
C GLU A 318 30.31 11.91 6.22
N GLN A 319 30.18 13.16 5.75
CA GLN A 319 30.87 14.33 6.36
C GLN A 319 30.51 14.53 7.83
N TYR A 320 29.25 14.27 8.21
CA TYR A 320 28.74 14.45 9.57
C TYR A 320 28.69 13.14 10.39
N GLY A 321 29.31 12.06 9.90
CA GLY A 321 29.41 10.80 10.65
C GLY A 321 28.10 10.04 10.81
N GLY A 322 27.15 10.23 9.87
CA GLY A 322 25.87 9.51 9.81
C GLY A 322 24.65 10.35 10.24
N GLU A 323 24.84 11.38 11.06
CA GLU A 323 23.77 12.27 11.55
C GLU A 323 23.97 13.69 11.02
N ILE A 324 23.27 14.06 9.97
CA ILE A 324 23.31 15.41 9.40
C ILE A 324 22.56 16.36 10.34
N PRO A 325 23.17 17.47 10.81
CA PRO A 325 22.49 18.47 11.64
C PRO A 325 21.24 19.03 10.94
N TYR A 326 20.18 19.29 11.68
CA TYR A 326 18.89 19.76 11.16
C TYR A 326 19.03 20.99 10.24
N GLU A 327 19.81 22.00 10.65
CA GLU A 327 20.02 23.21 9.84
C GLU A 327 20.68 22.90 8.49
N VAL A 328 21.62 21.95 8.46
CA VAL A 328 22.28 21.51 7.21
C VAL A 328 21.31 20.75 6.32
N GLN A 329 20.46 19.88 6.92
CA GLN A 329 19.38 19.23 6.16
C GLN A 329 18.45 20.28 5.56
N ARG A 330 17.97 21.23 6.34
CA ARG A 330 17.09 22.31 5.91
C ARG A 330 17.71 23.12 4.76
N GLU A 331 18.99 23.49 4.86
CA GLU A 331 19.71 24.20 3.80
C GLU A 331 19.86 23.36 2.53
N PHE A 332 20.04 22.05 2.67
CA PHE A 332 20.10 21.12 1.55
C PHE A 332 18.74 21.04 0.83
N PHE A 333 17.67 20.76 1.58
CA PHE A 333 16.32 20.60 1.02
C PHE A 333 15.76 21.92 0.47
N ALA A 334 16.13 23.07 1.01
CA ALA A 334 15.75 24.37 0.50
C ALA A 334 16.27 24.65 -0.94
N LYS A 335 17.29 23.91 -1.40
CA LYS A 335 17.86 24.03 -2.76
C LYS A 335 17.25 23.03 -3.74
N ILE A 336 16.41 22.11 -3.26
CA ILE A 336 15.80 21.11 -4.11
C ILE A 336 14.62 21.74 -4.88
N ASP A 337 14.66 21.57 -6.19
CA ASP A 337 13.49 21.83 -7.04
C ASP A 337 12.49 20.70 -6.86
N LYS A 338 11.43 20.96 -6.06
CA LYS A 338 10.39 19.98 -5.75
C LYS A 338 9.57 19.61 -6.98
N GLU A 339 9.37 20.53 -7.93
CA GLU A 339 8.66 20.25 -9.18
C GLU A 339 9.44 19.24 -10.01
N GLN A 340 10.74 19.47 -10.19
CA GLN A 340 11.61 18.53 -10.91
C GLN A 340 11.74 17.18 -10.20
N ALA A 341 11.85 17.18 -8.86
CA ALA A 341 11.99 15.96 -8.08
C ALA A 341 10.74 15.05 -8.14
N ASN A 342 9.57 15.65 -8.40
CA ASN A 342 8.27 14.98 -8.44
C ASN A 342 7.66 14.94 -9.84
N GLU A 343 8.46 15.21 -10.89
CA GLU A 343 7.96 15.18 -12.27
C GLU A 343 7.49 13.77 -12.64
N LEU A 344 6.25 13.69 -13.13
CA LEU A 344 5.57 12.43 -13.38
C LEU A 344 5.99 11.77 -14.71
N ASN A 345 5.85 10.46 -14.75
CA ASN A 345 5.78 9.69 -15.99
C ASN A 345 4.48 10.01 -16.72
N LEU A 346 4.50 11.06 -17.55
CA LEU A 346 3.30 11.56 -18.23
C LEU A 346 2.70 10.53 -19.21
N GLU A 347 3.50 9.65 -19.80
CA GLU A 347 3.00 8.59 -20.67
C GLU A 347 2.13 7.59 -19.90
N LEU A 348 2.60 7.19 -18.71
CA LEU A 348 1.83 6.33 -17.82
C LEU A 348 0.57 7.05 -17.30
N MET A 349 0.71 8.31 -16.90
CA MET A 349 -0.44 9.07 -16.39
C MET A 349 -1.51 9.31 -17.47
N GLU A 350 -1.11 9.53 -18.73
CA GLU A 350 -2.04 9.64 -19.85
C GLU A 350 -2.74 8.29 -20.14
N THR A 351 -2.00 7.18 -20.04
CA THR A 351 -2.56 5.83 -20.16
C THR A 351 -3.62 5.60 -19.07
N ILE A 352 -3.34 6.00 -17.83
CA ILE A 352 -4.27 5.90 -16.70
C ILE A 352 -5.50 6.78 -16.91
N HIS A 353 -5.30 8.03 -17.34
CA HIS A 353 -6.39 8.96 -17.64
C HIS A 353 -7.33 8.42 -18.71
N ASN A 354 -6.78 7.95 -19.84
CA ASN A 354 -7.56 7.38 -20.94
C ASN A 354 -8.30 6.11 -20.52
N PHE A 355 -7.67 5.27 -19.68
CA PHE A 355 -8.33 4.12 -19.10
C PHE A 355 -9.54 4.54 -18.26
N PHE A 356 -9.40 5.52 -17.36
CA PHE A 356 -10.50 6.03 -16.56
C PHE A 356 -11.65 6.58 -17.41
N LEU A 357 -11.36 7.36 -18.44
CA LEU A 357 -12.39 7.82 -19.37
C LEU A 357 -13.12 6.68 -20.08
N SER A 358 -12.42 5.59 -20.38
CA SER A 358 -13.03 4.40 -21.02
C SER A 358 -13.94 3.59 -20.08
N CYS A 359 -13.90 3.87 -18.78
CA CYS A 359 -14.75 3.23 -17.76
C CYS A 359 -16.08 3.95 -17.56
N LEU A 360 -16.20 5.19 -18.03
CA LEU A 360 -17.40 6.03 -17.90
C LEU A 360 -18.37 5.75 -19.03
#